data_c1dc133044de26cca4f8c2329f5623df
#
_entry.id   c1dc133044de26cca4f8c2329f5623df
#
_cell.length_a   1.000
_cell.length_b   1.000
_cell.length_c   1.000
_cell.angle_alpha   90.00
_cell.angle_beta   90.00
_cell.angle_gamma   90.00
#
_symmetry.space_group_name_H-M   'P 1'
#
loop_
_entity.id
_entity.type
_entity.pdbx_description
1 polymer ?
#
loop_
_entity_poly.entity_id
_entity_poly.type
_entity_poly.pdbx_seq_one_letter_code
_entity_poly.pdbx_strand_id
1 'polypeptide(L)'
;MRRFVSISLIFLMACSVMGCGKGRETIIPPGSFVERLPVKFSVSKDDGVWRLYKEGEPFYINGAAGVNFTAEVAKHGGNVVRTYSTNESTGAILATALENGLYVNMGLYMKVSKDFDYSDPANADAIKEQFENHRMWVRRFRNHPAVLCWSIGNESEAGDAAVNETYFKYVEEVAAMIHKEDPNHPTTVAFSNSDPDKKVKVLKQHAPSVDILSVNMYYPGVANVAANVETAGWDKPWMITEFGPRGTWNMSASSDPKILPWGTSNGGGLEEMTSTEKAEIYRKIFDEDIKPNESKGCIGSFIFVWGYQTHGAVLPWYGLFDKKGNTFGGVDEISECWTGKKVENPAPRIENRTKMVLNGKTSGEGVVVTVGSTGNTASVEATSPTGEPLTYHWLIYKEGDAMEDGSMPDGIEGLIDDPSKTSITFKAPSEKGGYRLYVFVTDEVNHKVALACIPFLAKE
;
A
#
# COMPACT_ATOMS: atom_id res chain seq x y z
N MET A 1 3.28 64.53 0.78
CA MET A 1 2.62 64.07 -0.46
C MET A 1 3.37 62.81 -0.96
N ARG A 2 2.87 61.67 -0.63
CA ARG A 2 3.37 60.39 -1.16
C ARG A 2 2.22 59.72 -1.90
N ARG A 3 2.41 59.48 -3.19
CA ARG A 3 1.44 58.81 -4.06
C ARG A 3 1.53 57.30 -3.85
N PHE A 4 0.39 56.68 -3.48
CA PHE A 4 0.19 55.24 -3.54
C PHE A 4 -0.14 54.81 -4.98
N VAL A 5 0.60 53.83 -5.50
CA VAL A 5 0.28 53.17 -6.76
C VAL A 5 -0.45 51.88 -6.40
N SER A 6 -1.73 51.80 -6.79
CA SER A 6 -2.54 50.57 -6.69
C SER A 6 -2.22 49.68 -7.89
N ILE A 7 -1.83 48.44 -7.64
CA ILE A 7 -1.73 47.36 -8.65
C ILE A 7 -3.03 46.58 -8.62
N SER A 8 -3.83 46.69 -9.66
CA SER A 8 -5.05 45.93 -9.89
C SER A 8 -4.68 44.56 -10.45
N LEU A 9 -5.03 43.50 -9.72
CA LEU A 9 -5.01 42.12 -10.22
C LEU A 9 -6.25 41.89 -11.08
N ILE A 10 -6.05 41.63 -12.36
CA ILE A 10 -7.11 41.21 -13.29
C ILE A 10 -7.22 39.68 -13.23
N PHE A 11 -8.33 39.19 -12.70
CA PHE A 11 -8.75 37.78 -12.81
C PHE A 11 -9.35 37.58 -14.23
N LEU A 12 -8.69 36.80 -15.06
CA LEU A 12 -9.30 36.29 -16.30
C LEU A 12 -10.02 34.98 -16.00
N MET A 13 -11.35 35.06 -16.00
CA MET A 13 -12.23 33.89 -16.11
C MET A 13 -12.20 33.40 -17.56
N ALA A 14 -11.70 32.19 -17.80
CA ALA A 14 -11.83 31.53 -19.08
C ALA A 14 -13.07 30.65 -19.11
N CYS A 15 -14.07 31.03 -19.88
CA CYS A 15 -15.25 30.22 -20.20
C CYS A 15 -14.87 28.97 -21.01
N SER A 16 -15.35 27.82 -20.57
CA SER A 16 -15.31 26.56 -21.31
C SER A 16 -16.26 26.61 -22.49
N VAL A 17 -15.75 26.43 -23.69
CA VAL A 17 -16.53 26.10 -24.89
C VAL A 17 -16.26 24.65 -25.22
N MET A 18 -17.28 23.80 -25.11
CA MET A 18 -17.29 22.45 -25.66
C MET A 18 -17.26 22.51 -27.20
N GLY A 19 -16.21 21.94 -27.80
CA GLY A 19 -16.12 21.70 -29.23
C GLY A 19 -15.54 20.33 -29.49
N CYS A 20 -16.34 19.41 -30.02
CA CYS A 20 -15.87 18.16 -30.61
C CYS A 20 -14.89 18.43 -31.75
N GLY A 21 -13.67 17.91 -31.67
CA GLY A 21 -12.71 18.00 -32.77
C GLY A 21 -11.40 17.32 -32.46
N LYS A 22 -11.12 16.24 -33.19
CA LYS A 22 -9.84 15.63 -33.55
C LYS A 22 -8.64 15.88 -32.61
N GLY A 23 -8.07 14.79 -32.09
CA GLY A 23 -6.92 14.73 -31.18
C GLY A 23 -5.88 15.81 -31.40
N ARG A 24 -5.83 16.76 -30.49
CA ARG A 24 -4.70 17.65 -30.33
C ARG A 24 -3.71 17.01 -29.38
N GLU A 25 -2.51 16.73 -29.89
CA GLU A 25 -1.35 16.52 -29.02
C GLU A 25 -1.27 17.71 -28.06
N THR A 26 -1.45 17.45 -26.76
CA THR A 26 -1.24 18.47 -25.74
C THR A 26 0.26 18.73 -25.66
N ILE A 27 0.72 19.81 -26.30
CA ILE A 27 2.10 20.29 -26.20
C ILE A 27 2.30 20.75 -24.75
N ILE A 28 3.15 20.03 -24.00
CA ILE A 28 3.63 20.46 -22.69
C ILE A 28 4.37 21.80 -22.88
N PRO A 29 4.09 22.85 -22.09
CA PRO A 29 4.77 24.13 -22.23
C PRO A 29 6.29 23.95 -22.11
N PRO A 30 7.10 24.62 -22.98
CA PRO A 30 8.55 24.59 -22.84
C PRO A 30 8.94 25.25 -21.50
N GLY A 31 9.58 24.51 -20.60
CA GLY A 31 10.10 25.04 -19.35
C GLY A 31 9.88 24.18 -18.12
N SER A 32 9.05 23.13 -18.16
CA SER A 32 8.78 22.26 -17.01
C SER A 32 9.57 20.95 -16.96
N PHE A 33 10.34 20.63 -17.97
CA PHE A 33 11.27 19.50 -17.96
C PHE A 33 12.65 19.96 -18.48
N VAL A 34 13.65 19.93 -17.63
CA VAL A 34 15.01 19.80 -18.10
C VAL A 34 15.02 18.45 -18.84
N GLU A 35 15.43 18.46 -20.12
CA GLU A 35 15.56 17.25 -20.93
C GLU A 35 16.66 16.36 -20.28
N ARG A 36 16.28 15.60 -19.25
CA ARG A 36 17.15 14.60 -18.64
C ARG A 36 16.95 13.33 -19.42
N LEU A 37 18.04 12.64 -19.74
CA LEU A 37 17.97 11.33 -20.36
C LEU A 37 17.27 10.35 -19.40
N PRO A 38 16.47 9.40 -19.91
CA PRO A 38 15.90 8.35 -19.09
C PRO A 38 17.01 7.56 -18.40
N VAL A 39 16.79 7.13 -17.18
CA VAL A 39 17.68 6.19 -16.49
C VAL A 39 17.31 4.80 -16.98
N LYS A 40 18.26 4.07 -17.56
CA LYS A 40 17.98 2.73 -18.06
C LYS A 40 17.95 1.70 -16.94
N PHE A 41 16.85 0.95 -16.87
CA PHE A 41 16.72 -0.25 -16.06
C PHE A 41 16.63 -1.49 -16.96
N SER A 42 17.29 -2.56 -16.57
CA SER A 42 17.27 -3.82 -17.30
C SER A 42 17.38 -5.01 -16.37
N VAL A 43 16.89 -6.15 -16.82
CA VAL A 43 17.03 -7.42 -16.09
C VAL A 43 17.92 -8.36 -16.88
N SER A 44 18.85 -9.02 -16.20
CA SER A 44 19.73 -10.03 -16.81
C SER A 44 20.21 -11.04 -15.78
N LYS A 45 20.75 -12.17 -16.26
CA LYS A 45 21.41 -13.15 -15.41
C LYS A 45 22.88 -12.79 -15.21
N ASP A 46 23.31 -12.86 -13.96
CA ASP A 46 24.70 -12.77 -13.57
C ASP A 46 25.00 -13.98 -12.68
N ASP A 47 26.01 -14.76 -13.02
CA ASP A 47 26.34 -16.05 -12.37
C ASP A 47 25.12 -17.00 -12.21
N GLY A 48 24.24 -17.00 -13.21
CA GLY A 48 23.04 -17.84 -13.19
C GLY A 48 21.84 -17.28 -12.41
N VAL A 49 22.01 -16.17 -11.70
CA VAL A 49 20.97 -15.51 -10.91
C VAL A 49 20.44 -14.27 -11.63
N TRP A 50 19.12 -14.13 -11.70
CA TRP A 50 18.50 -12.93 -12.25
C TRP A 50 18.67 -11.73 -11.32
N ARG A 51 19.03 -10.57 -11.90
CA ARG A 51 19.17 -9.29 -11.20
C ARG A 51 18.56 -8.15 -12.00
N LEU A 52 18.20 -7.09 -11.27
CA LEU A 52 17.86 -5.79 -11.85
C LEU A 52 19.13 -4.93 -11.89
N TYR A 53 19.31 -4.20 -12.97
CA TYR A 53 20.43 -3.27 -13.18
C TYR A 53 19.91 -1.87 -13.48
N LYS A 54 20.56 -0.89 -12.89
CA LYS A 54 20.40 0.54 -13.19
C LYS A 54 21.66 1.04 -13.88
N GLU A 55 21.57 1.47 -15.13
CA GLU A 55 22.75 1.91 -15.93
C GLU A 55 23.91 0.89 -15.92
N GLY A 56 23.58 -0.40 -15.86
CA GLY A 56 24.56 -1.49 -15.84
C GLY A 56 25.05 -1.89 -14.45
N GLU A 57 24.72 -1.13 -13.39
CA GLU A 57 25.07 -1.46 -12.02
C GLU A 57 23.93 -2.21 -11.31
N PRO A 58 24.24 -3.24 -10.49
CA PRO A 58 23.22 -3.97 -9.75
C PRO A 58 22.34 -3.06 -8.89
N PHE A 59 21.03 -3.26 -8.96
CA PHE A 59 20.05 -2.48 -8.22
C PHE A 59 19.04 -3.40 -7.51
N TYR A 60 18.93 -3.27 -6.19
CA TYR A 60 17.95 -4.02 -5.40
C TYR A 60 16.84 -3.08 -4.94
N ILE A 61 15.58 -3.49 -5.08
CA ILE A 61 14.42 -2.66 -4.75
C ILE A 61 14.13 -2.73 -3.25
N ASN A 62 14.33 -1.62 -2.55
CA ASN A 62 13.81 -1.33 -1.24
C ASN A 62 12.59 -0.42 -1.40
N GLY A 63 11.44 -1.02 -1.64
CA GLY A 63 10.27 -0.32 -2.14
C GLY A 63 9.20 -0.04 -1.09
N ALA A 64 8.45 1.03 -1.34
CA ALA A 64 7.27 1.42 -0.59
C ALA A 64 6.03 1.44 -1.52
N ALA A 65 4.98 0.69 -1.17
CA ALA A 65 3.73 0.68 -1.91
C ALA A 65 2.87 1.87 -1.46
N GLY A 66 2.54 2.76 -2.40
CA GLY A 66 1.89 4.05 -2.14
C GLY A 66 2.82 5.24 -2.35
N VAL A 67 2.24 6.43 -2.36
CA VAL A 67 2.93 7.69 -2.67
C VAL A 67 2.68 8.80 -1.64
N ASN A 68 1.96 8.49 -0.56
CA ASN A 68 1.86 9.40 0.58
C ASN A 68 3.21 9.48 1.27
N PHE A 69 3.60 10.66 1.74
CA PHE A 69 4.89 10.86 2.40
C PHE A 69 6.10 10.32 1.61
N THR A 70 6.12 10.54 0.28
CA THR A 70 7.18 10.03 -0.63
C THR A 70 8.60 10.40 -0.15
N ALA A 71 8.81 11.61 0.36
CA ALA A 71 10.11 12.04 0.88
C ALA A 71 10.61 11.18 2.06
N GLU A 72 9.70 10.65 2.86
CA GLU A 72 10.06 9.80 4.01
C GLU A 72 10.64 8.45 3.56
N VAL A 73 10.27 7.95 2.35
CA VAL A 73 10.85 6.70 1.81
C VAL A 73 12.37 6.81 1.73
N ALA A 74 12.88 7.88 1.13
CA ALA A 74 14.34 8.10 1.00
C ALA A 74 15.02 8.28 2.36
N LYS A 75 14.42 9.00 3.29
CA LYS A 75 14.95 9.21 4.64
C LYS A 75 15.11 7.91 5.42
N HIS A 76 14.22 6.95 5.16
CA HIS A 76 14.22 5.64 5.79
C HIS A 76 15.00 4.57 4.99
N GLY A 77 15.72 4.95 3.93
CA GLY A 77 16.59 4.04 3.17
C GLY A 77 15.90 3.30 2.03
N GLY A 78 14.64 3.63 1.74
CA GLY A 78 13.96 3.14 0.54
C GLY A 78 14.45 3.84 -0.72
N ASN A 79 14.25 3.22 -1.86
CA ASN A 79 14.73 3.73 -3.16
C ASN A 79 13.68 3.71 -4.28
N VAL A 80 12.51 3.11 -4.04
CA VAL A 80 11.43 3.02 -5.02
C VAL A 80 10.07 3.24 -4.33
N VAL A 81 9.17 3.96 -5.01
CA VAL A 81 7.74 3.99 -4.67
C VAL A 81 6.91 3.29 -5.74
N ARG A 82 5.74 2.78 -5.39
CA ARG A 82 4.83 2.12 -6.32
C ARG A 82 3.52 2.88 -6.45
N THR A 83 3.09 3.10 -7.71
CA THR A 83 1.74 3.57 -8.05
C THR A 83 0.88 2.41 -8.56
N TYR A 84 -0.45 2.58 -8.51
CA TYR A 84 -1.42 1.57 -8.97
C TYR A 84 -2.10 1.96 -10.30
N SER A 85 -1.97 3.24 -10.64
CA SER A 85 -2.49 3.80 -11.89
C SER A 85 -1.63 4.97 -12.34
N THR A 86 -1.70 5.29 -13.61
CA THR A 86 -1.08 6.47 -14.20
C THR A 86 -2.18 7.41 -14.69
N ASN A 87 -2.09 8.68 -14.31
CA ASN A 87 -3.07 9.72 -14.59
C ASN A 87 -2.40 11.11 -14.66
N GLU A 88 -3.18 12.17 -14.71
CA GLU A 88 -2.65 13.55 -14.82
C GLU A 88 -1.78 13.97 -13.61
N SER A 89 -2.00 13.43 -12.43
CA SER A 89 -1.19 13.74 -11.25
C SER A 89 0.16 13.01 -11.21
N THR A 90 0.36 12.02 -12.06
CA THR A 90 1.59 11.17 -12.07
C THR A 90 2.86 11.99 -12.33
N GLY A 91 2.77 13.08 -13.10
CA GLY A 91 3.92 13.98 -13.32
C GLY A 91 4.44 14.59 -12.02
N ALA A 92 3.55 14.96 -11.09
CA ALA A 92 3.94 15.50 -9.79
C ALA A 92 4.56 14.39 -8.88
N ILE A 93 4.03 13.17 -8.93
CA ILE A 93 4.60 12.01 -8.22
C ILE A 93 6.03 11.75 -8.69
N LEU A 94 6.25 11.70 -10.00
CA LEU A 94 7.57 11.50 -10.60
C LEU A 94 8.56 12.61 -10.24
N ALA A 95 8.11 13.87 -10.25
CA ALA A 95 8.94 15.00 -9.85
C ALA A 95 9.36 14.89 -8.38
N THR A 96 8.41 14.60 -7.47
CA THR A 96 8.70 14.40 -6.04
C THR A 96 9.65 13.21 -5.82
N ALA A 97 9.45 12.10 -6.54
CA ALA A 97 10.35 10.95 -6.46
C ALA A 97 11.78 11.33 -6.88
N LEU A 98 11.92 12.01 -8.01
CA LEU A 98 13.21 12.45 -8.53
C LEU A 98 13.93 13.41 -7.56
N GLU A 99 13.23 14.39 -6.99
CA GLU A 99 13.77 15.34 -6.01
C GLU A 99 14.33 14.64 -4.77
N ASN A 100 13.77 13.48 -4.43
CA ASN A 100 14.20 12.67 -3.29
C ASN A 100 15.13 11.50 -3.67
N GLY A 101 15.58 11.42 -4.92
CA GLY A 101 16.48 10.35 -5.38
C GLY A 101 15.81 8.98 -5.51
N LEU A 102 14.48 8.95 -5.62
CA LEU A 102 13.68 7.73 -5.72
C LEU A 102 13.28 7.43 -7.16
N TYR A 103 12.96 6.17 -7.41
CA TYR A 103 12.35 5.69 -8.64
C TYR A 103 10.89 5.28 -8.42
N VAL A 104 10.15 5.10 -9.51
CA VAL A 104 8.72 4.77 -9.47
C VAL A 104 8.44 3.50 -10.28
N ASN A 105 7.86 2.50 -9.63
CA ASN A 105 7.19 1.40 -10.30
C ASN A 105 5.82 1.92 -10.76
N MET A 106 5.68 2.14 -12.07
CA MET A 106 4.56 2.82 -12.71
C MET A 106 3.39 1.88 -12.93
N GLY A 107 2.28 2.06 -12.20
CA GLY A 107 1.07 1.27 -12.42
C GLY A 107 0.29 1.71 -13.66
N LEU A 108 -0.08 0.78 -14.51
CA LEU A 108 -1.07 0.97 -15.57
C LEU A 108 -2.36 0.27 -15.15
N TYR A 109 -3.43 1.03 -14.95
CA TYR A 109 -4.71 0.46 -14.52
C TYR A 109 -5.27 -0.50 -15.59
N MET A 110 -5.63 -1.70 -15.16
CA MET A 110 -6.30 -2.70 -15.99
C MET A 110 -7.69 -2.99 -15.43
N LYS A 111 -8.67 -3.15 -16.30
CA LYS A 111 -9.98 -3.68 -15.90
C LYS A 111 -9.82 -5.11 -15.38
N VAL A 112 -10.49 -5.41 -14.27
CA VAL A 112 -10.37 -6.71 -13.60
C VAL A 112 -11.07 -7.79 -14.43
N SER A 113 -10.38 -8.87 -14.76
CA SER A 113 -10.84 -9.88 -15.71
C SER A 113 -12.09 -10.65 -15.26
N LYS A 114 -12.37 -10.70 -13.95
CA LYS A 114 -13.59 -11.31 -13.42
C LYS A 114 -14.87 -10.52 -13.77
N ASP A 115 -14.73 -9.18 -13.95
CA ASP A 115 -15.84 -8.26 -14.19
C ASP A 115 -15.83 -7.70 -15.63
N PHE A 116 -14.77 -8.02 -16.41
CA PHE A 116 -14.57 -7.53 -17.77
C PHE A 116 -13.97 -8.61 -18.67
N ASP A 117 -14.77 -9.11 -19.60
CA ASP A 117 -14.32 -10.16 -20.53
C ASP A 117 -13.52 -9.56 -21.70
N TYR A 118 -12.23 -9.88 -21.73
CA TYR A 118 -11.30 -9.45 -22.79
C TYR A 118 -11.52 -10.21 -24.12
N SER A 119 -12.39 -11.22 -24.18
CA SER A 119 -12.76 -11.95 -25.40
C SER A 119 -14.11 -11.51 -25.99
N ASP A 120 -14.92 -10.75 -25.24
CA ASP A 120 -16.23 -10.32 -25.70
C ASP A 120 -16.10 -9.22 -26.77
N PRO A 121 -16.60 -9.43 -27.99
CA PRO A 121 -16.62 -8.40 -29.03
C PRO A 121 -17.34 -7.12 -28.62
N ALA A 122 -18.29 -7.18 -27.68
CA ALA A 122 -18.96 -5.99 -27.14
C ALA A 122 -17.99 -5.07 -26.36
N ASN A 123 -16.88 -5.60 -25.87
CA ASN A 123 -15.85 -4.86 -25.15
C ASN A 123 -14.71 -4.33 -26.06
N ALA A 124 -14.73 -4.60 -27.37
CA ALA A 124 -13.63 -4.30 -28.28
C ALA A 124 -13.22 -2.81 -28.27
N ASP A 125 -14.18 -1.88 -28.26
CA ASP A 125 -13.89 -0.45 -28.20
C ASP A 125 -13.25 -0.06 -26.86
N ALA A 126 -13.75 -0.61 -25.76
CA ALA A 126 -13.20 -0.35 -24.41
C ALA A 126 -11.80 -0.94 -24.22
N ILE A 127 -11.52 -2.10 -24.82
CA ILE A 127 -10.17 -2.71 -24.85
C ILE A 127 -9.21 -1.82 -25.62
N LYS A 128 -9.63 -1.36 -26.81
CA LYS A 128 -8.82 -0.45 -27.63
C LYS A 128 -8.56 0.88 -26.94
N GLU A 129 -9.57 1.47 -26.31
CA GLU A 129 -9.42 2.71 -25.55
C GLU A 129 -8.42 2.55 -24.40
N GLN A 130 -8.54 1.45 -23.63
CA GLN A 130 -7.60 1.13 -22.55
C GLN A 130 -6.16 0.99 -23.09
N PHE A 131 -5.97 0.30 -24.22
CA PHE A 131 -4.68 0.12 -24.85
C PHE A 131 -4.05 1.44 -25.32
N GLU A 132 -4.81 2.29 -25.99
CA GLU A 132 -4.32 3.61 -26.45
C GLU A 132 -4.04 4.54 -25.26
N ASN A 133 -4.80 4.43 -24.19
CA ASN A 133 -4.53 5.16 -22.94
C ASN A 133 -3.19 4.73 -22.32
N HIS A 134 -2.92 3.41 -22.23
CA HIS A 134 -1.61 2.92 -21.78
C HIS A 134 -0.48 3.43 -22.67
N ARG A 135 -0.64 3.35 -23.99
CA ARG A 135 0.37 3.86 -24.95
C ARG A 135 0.63 5.34 -24.76
N MET A 136 -0.41 6.14 -24.56
CA MET A 136 -0.30 7.58 -24.32
C MET A 136 0.53 7.86 -23.05
N TRP A 137 0.25 7.15 -21.93
CA TRP A 137 0.98 7.34 -20.68
C TRP A 137 2.43 6.89 -20.79
N VAL A 138 2.70 5.75 -21.43
CA VAL A 138 4.07 5.28 -21.68
C VAL A 138 4.84 6.33 -22.49
N ARG A 139 4.31 6.80 -23.60
CA ARG A 139 4.95 7.86 -24.43
C ARG A 139 5.20 9.14 -23.65
N ARG A 140 4.27 9.52 -22.77
CA ARG A 140 4.38 10.75 -21.96
C ARG A 140 5.51 10.67 -20.95
N PHE A 141 5.71 9.54 -20.31
CA PHE A 141 6.62 9.42 -19.15
C PHE A 141 7.89 8.59 -19.40
N ARG A 142 8.02 7.86 -20.50
CA ARG A 142 9.16 6.98 -20.80
C ARG A 142 10.55 7.61 -20.67
N ASN A 143 10.65 8.93 -20.85
CA ASN A 143 11.91 9.65 -20.75
C ASN A 143 12.11 10.29 -19.38
N HIS A 144 11.19 10.12 -18.44
CA HIS A 144 11.35 10.70 -17.11
C HIS A 144 12.36 9.88 -16.28
N PRO A 145 13.41 10.51 -15.71
CA PRO A 145 14.51 9.79 -15.06
C PRO A 145 14.14 9.03 -13.80
N ALA A 146 12.95 9.26 -13.23
CA ALA A 146 12.46 8.53 -12.07
C ALA A 146 11.63 7.28 -12.44
N VAL A 147 11.38 6.96 -13.69
CA VAL A 147 10.69 5.72 -14.07
C VAL A 147 11.62 4.53 -13.84
N LEU A 148 11.12 3.48 -13.20
CA LEU A 148 11.84 2.22 -12.98
C LEU A 148 11.33 1.12 -13.91
N CYS A 149 10.04 0.87 -13.89
CA CYS A 149 9.39 -0.17 -14.69
C CYS A 149 7.90 0.13 -14.86
N TRP A 150 7.24 -0.59 -15.76
CA TRP A 150 5.81 -0.49 -16.03
C TRP A 150 5.06 -1.71 -15.50
N SER A 151 4.18 -1.52 -14.53
CA SER A 151 3.34 -2.57 -13.95
C SER A 151 1.98 -2.63 -14.66
N ILE A 152 1.76 -3.70 -15.41
CA ILE A 152 0.55 -3.92 -16.21
C ILE A 152 -0.54 -4.51 -15.31
N GLY A 153 -1.37 -3.63 -14.75
CA GLY A 153 -2.41 -3.98 -13.78
C GLY A 153 -1.91 -4.28 -12.37
N ASN A 154 -2.88 -4.40 -11.47
CA ASN A 154 -2.71 -4.88 -10.10
C ASN A 154 -3.86 -5.82 -9.77
N GLU A 155 -3.57 -7.09 -9.51
CA GLU A 155 -4.57 -8.12 -9.19
C GLU A 155 -5.75 -8.18 -10.18
N SER A 156 -5.49 -7.77 -11.43
CA SER A 156 -6.52 -7.67 -12.48
C SER A 156 -6.92 -9.03 -13.05
N GLU A 157 -6.18 -10.08 -12.71
CA GLU A 157 -6.44 -11.48 -13.01
C GLU A 157 -7.34 -12.17 -11.95
N ALA A 158 -7.93 -11.41 -11.01
CA ALA A 158 -8.65 -11.93 -9.85
C ALA A 158 -9.83 -12.87 -10.18
N GLY A 159 -10.10 -13.83 -9.28
CA GLY A 159 -11.18 -14.82 -9.42
C GLY A 159 -10.82 -16.00 -10.33
N ASP A 160 -11.82 -16.74 -10.80
CA ASP A 160 -11.64 -17.87 -11.75
C ASP A 160 -11.10 -17.39 -13.10
N ALA A 161 -11.29 -16.13 -13.42
CA ALA A 161 -10.67 -15.46 -14.56
C ALA A 161 -9.13 -15.32 -14.43
N ALA A 162 -8.55 -15.65 -13.29
CA ALA A 162 -7.10 -15.65 -13.04
C ALA A 162 -6.30 -16.51 -14.05
N VAL A 163 -6.95 -17.47 -14.66
CA VAL A 163 -6.38 -18.32 -15.72
C VAL A 163 -6.96 -17.99 -17.10
N ASN A 164 -7.63 -16.86 -17.24
CA ASN A 164 -8.20 -16.44 -18.52
C ASN A 164 -7.11 -16.14 -19.55
N GLU A 165 -7.03 -16.99 -20.56
CA GLU A 165 -6.05 -16.88 -21.64
C GLU A 165 -6.14 -15.54 -22.39
N THR A 166 -7.34 -15.02 -22.62
CA THR A 166 -7.54 -13.76 -23.36
C THR A 166 -7.05 -12.54 -22.60
N TYR A 167 -7.19 -12.53 -21.27
CA TYR A 167 -6.58 -11.50 -20.42
C TYR A 167 -5.07 -11.49 -20.56
N PHE A 168 -4.40 -12.65 -20.49
CA PHE A 168 -2.94 -12.70 -20.61
C PHE A 168 -2.45 -12.41 -22.03
N LYS A 169 -3.21 -12.73 -23.07
CA LYS A 169 -2.93 -12.26 -24.43
C LYS A 169 -2.96 -10.74 -24.55
N TYR A 170 -3.91 -10.10 -23.89
CA TYR A 170 -3.95 -8.65 -23.83
C TYR A 170 -2.76 -8.06 -23.02
N VAL A 171 -2.36 -8.69 -21.92
CA VAL A 171 -1.13 -8.32 -21.19
C VAL A 171 0.10 -8.38 -22.12
N GLU A 172 0.21 -9.40 -22.97
CA GLU A 172 1.28 -9.53 -23.97
C GLU A 172 1.28 -8.36 -24.96
N GLU A 173 0.10 -8.00 -25.49
CA GLU A 173 0.00 -6.86 -26.42
C GLU A 173 0.47 -5.56 -25.77
N VAL A 174 0.12 -5.34 -24.49
CA VAL A 174 0.55 -4.16 -23.72
C VAL A 174 2.06 -4.21 -23.45
N ALA A 175 2.61 -5.37 -23.03
CA ALA A 175 4.05 -5.52 -22.77
C ALA A 175 4.87 -5.30 -24.05
N ALA A 176 4.47 -5.89 -25.17
CA ALA A 176 5.12 -5.70 -26.47
C ALA A 176 5.04 -4.24 -26.95
N MET A 177 3.91 -3.57 -26.71
CA MET A 177 3.76 -2.13 -26.99
C MET A 177 4.74 -1.31 -26.13
N ILE A 178 4.85 -1.62 -24.84
CA ILE A 178 5.77 -0.91 -23.94
C ILE A 178 7.21 -1.07 -24.42
N HIS A 179 7.68 -2.28 -24.70
CA HIS A 179 9.04 -2.51 -25.20
C HIS A 179 9.35 -1.73 -26.50
N LYS A 180 8.34 -1.57 -27.36
CA LYS A 180 8.49 -0.78 -28.60
C LYS A 180 8.58 0.72 -28.34
N GLU A 181 7.76 1.24 -27.41
CA GLU A 181 7.70 2.66 -27.10
C GLU A 181 8.78 3.10 -26.10
N ASP A 182 9.17 2.20 -25.18
CA ASP A 182 10.10 2.45 -24.08
C ASP A 182 11.08 1.27 -23.92
N PRO A 183 12.19 1.26 -24.65
CA PRO A 183 13.20 0.19 -24.56
C PRO A 183 14.10 0.30 -23.29
N ASN A 184 13.90 1.33 -22.45
CA ASN A 184 14.76 1.59 -21.29
C ASN A 184 14.23 1.00 -19.99
N HIS A 185 12.97 0.59 -19.95
CA HIS A 185 12.33 0.15 -18.71
C HIS A 185 11.63 -1.20 -18.88
N PRO A 186 11.85 -2.14 -17.94
CA PRO A 186 11.20 -3.45 -17.99
C PRO A 186 9.71 -3.37 -17.65
N THR A 187 9.00 -4.45 -18.00
CA THR A 187 7.58 -4.64 -17.71
C THR A 187 7.38 -5.64 -16.59
N THR A 188 6.30 -5.46 -15.82
CA THR A 188 5.86 -6.42 -14.80
C THR A 188 4.34 -6.54 -14.78
N VAL A 189 3.84 -7.61 -14.18
CA VAL A 189 2.42 -7.81 -13.85
C VAL A 189 2.31 -8.26 -12.40
N ALA A 190 1.42 -7.63 -11.63
CA ALA A 190 1.28 -7.90 -10.20
C ALA A 190 0.08 -8.83 -9.94
N PHE A 191 0.35 -10.04 -9.46
CA PHE A 191 -0.64 -11.05 -9.13
C PHE A 191 -1.12 -10.92 -7.69
N SER A 192 -2.41 -11.24 -7.48
CA SER A 192 -2.95 -11.52 -6.16
C SER A 192 -2.38 -12.84 -5.59
N ASN A 193 -2.58 -13.05 -4.29
CA ASN A 193 -2.04 -14.19 -3.55
C ASN A 193 -2.71 -15.56 -3.82
N SER A 194 -3.71 -15.63 -4.73
CA SER A 194 -4.42 -16.87 -5.06
C SER A 194 -3.78 -17.61 -6.23
N ASP A 195 -3.70 -18.94 -6.14
CA ASP A 195 -3.27 -19.88 -7.22
C ASP A 195 -2.04 -19.42 -8.05
N PRO A 196 -0.92 -19.00 -7.42
CA PRO A 196 0.18 -18.37 -8.14
C PRO A 196 0.82 -19.30 -9.20
N ASP A 197 0.88 -20.59 -8.96
CA ASP A 197 1.46 -21.58 -9.88
C ASP A 197 0.65 -21.71 -11.18
N LYS A 198 -0.68 -21.65 -11.11
CA LYS A 198 -1.53 -21.66 -12.29
C LYS A 198 -1.38 -20.39 -13.10
N LYS A 199 -1.41 -19.24 -12.44
CA LYS A 199 -1.26 -17.93 -13.09
C LYS A 199 0.07 -17.78 -13.79
N VAL A 200 1.15 -18.20 -13.16
CA VAL A 200 2.50 -18.16 -13.76
C VAL A 200 2.59 -19.02 -15.01
N LYS A 201 1.98 -20.22 -15.01
CA LYS A 201 1.97 -21.08 -16.22
C LYS A 201 1.26 -20.41 -17.39
N VAL A 202 0.10 -19.80 -17.14
CA VAL A 202 -0.67 -19.10 -18.18
C VAL A 202 0.06 -17.82 -18.63
N LEU A 203 0.67 -17.08 -17.71
CA LEU A 203 1.51 -15.92 -18.03
C LEU A 203 2.66 -16.30 -18.96
N LYS A 204 3.43 -17.35 -18.63
CA LYS A 204 4.55 -17.83 -19.47
C LYS A 204 4.11 -18.18 -20.87
N GLN A 205 2.94 -18.81 -20.99
CA GLN A 205 2.41 -19.27 -22.27
C GLN A 205 1.90 -18.14 -23.15
N HIS A 206 1.22 -17.15 -22.56
CA HIS A 206 0.43 -16.16 -23.29
C HIS A 206 0.96 -14.72 -23.20
N ALA A 207 1.86 -14.43 -22.25
CA ALA A 207 2.50 -13.13 -22.11
C ALA A 207 4.02 -13.21 -21.88
N PRO A 208 4.77 -13.87 -22.80
CA PRO A 208 6.21 -14.09 -22.66
C PRO A 208 7.04 -12.80 -22.68
N SER A 209 6.51 -11.69 -23.17
CA SER A 209 7.18 -10.37 -23.16
C SER A 209 7.24 -9.73 -21.79
N VAL A 210 6.48 -10.19 -20.80
CA VAL A 210 6.60 -9.69 -19.43
C VAL A 210 7.96 -10.07 -18.85
N ASP A 211 8.72 -9.08 -18.34
CA ASP A 211 10.10 -9.25 -17.88
C ASP A 211 10.20 -9.72 -16.44
N ILE A 212 9.32 -9.24 -15.57
CA ILE A 212 9.36 -9.44 -14.13
C ILE A 212 8.00 -9.96 -13.64
N LEU A 213 8.01 -11.01 -12.85
CA LEU A 213 6.82 -11.45 -12.11
C LEU A 213 6.72 -10.65 -10.81
N SER A 214 5.58 -10.05 -10.55
CA SER A 214 5.24 -9.43 -9.27
C SER A 214 4.14 -10.18 -8.55
N VAL A 215 4.27 -10.31 -7.22
CA VAL A 215 3.27 -10.98 -6.38
C VAL A 215 2.94 -10.10 -5.18
N ASN A 216 1.65 -9.88 -4.94
CA ASN A 216 1.18 -9.32 -3.69
C ASN A 216 0.97 -10.46 -2.70
N MET A 217 1.70 -10.50 -1.61
CA MET A 217 1.61 -11.60 -0.66
C MET A 217 1.81 -11.13 0.78
N TYR A 218 0.90 -11.56 1.64
CA TYR A 218 0.85 -11.19 3.05
C TYR A 218 1.18 -12.36 3.96
N TYR A 219 1.59 -12.05 5.19
CA TYR A 219 1.89 -13.06 6.20
C TYR A 219 0.71 -14.03 6.42
N PRO A 220 0.93 -15.34 6.58
CA PRO A 220 2.23 -16.05 6.51
C PRO A 220 2.59 -16.54 5.10
N GLY A 221 1.85 -16.17 4.08
CA GLY A 221 1.98 -16.69 2.71
C GLY A 221 3.31 -16.34 2.03
N VAL A 222 3.98 -15.26 2.46
CA VAL A 222 5.24 -14.79 1.85
C VAL A 222 6.32 -15.86 1.88
N ALA A 223 6.38 -16.66 2.94
CA ALA A 223 7.32 -17.77 3.10
C ALA A 223 7.27 -18.81 1.95
N ASN A 224 6.15 -18.90 1.24
CA ASN A 224 5.96 -19.87 0.16
C ASN A 224 6.23 -19.29 -1.24
N VAL A 225 6.40 -17.98 -1.40
CA VAL A 225 6.47 -17.34 -2.72
C VAL A 225 7.62 -17.88 -3.55
N ALA A 226 8.83 -17.97 -3.00
CA ALA A 226 9.99 -18.46 -3.73
C ALA A 226 9.80 -19.91 -4.24
N ALA A 227 9.27 -20.80 -3.41
CA ALA A 227 8.97 -22.18 -3.77
C ALA A 227 7.86 -22.27 -4.84
N ASN A 228 6.83 -21.42 -4.73
CA ASN A 228 5.74 -21.37 -5.70
C ASN A 228 6.24 -20.87 -7.07
N VAL A 229 7.08 -19.85 -7.09
CA VAL A 229 7.69 -19.30 -8.31
C VAL A 229 8.56 -20.38 -9.02
N GLU A 230 9.38 -21.10 -8.25
CA GLU A 230 10.22 -22.19 -8.75
C GLU A 230 9.37 -23.34 -9.27
N THR A 231 8.37 -23.80 -8.50
CA THR A 231 7.48 -24.91 -8.89
C THR A 231 6.66 -24.58 -10.13
N ALA A 232 6.24 -23.33 -10.28
CA ALA A 232 5.55 -22.86 -11.49
C ALA A 232 6.48 -22.76 -12.71
N GLY A 233 7.79 -22.90 -12.49
CA GLY A 233 8.81 -22.86 -13.53
C GLY A 233 9.02 -21.47 -14.11
N TRP A 234 8.84 -20.41 -13.32
CA TRP A 234 9.20 -19.06 -13.73
C TRP A 234 10.72 -18.94 -13.81
N ASP A 235 11.22 -18.53 -14.97
CA ASP A 235 12.65 -18.52 -15.31
C ASP A 235 13.21 -17.10 -15.55
N LYS A 236 12.50 -16.07 -15.09
CA LYS A 236 12.88 -14.66 -15.10
C LYS A 236 12.89 -14.11 -13.68
N PRO A 237 13.29 -12.84 -13.44
CA PRO A 237 13.28 -12.27 -12.10
C PRO A 237 11.85 -12.10 -11.57
N TRP A 238 11.75 -12.00 -10.25
CA TRP A 238 10.48 -11.76 -9.55
C TRP A 238 10.65 -10.81 -8.37
N MET A 239 9.57 -10.21 -7.93
CA MET A 239 9.54 -9.32 -6.76
C MET A 239 8.21 -9.42 -6.02
N ILE A 240 8.21 -8.99 -4.75
CA ILE A 240 7.00 -8.90 -3.95
C ILE A 240 6.53 -7.45 -3.94
N THR A 241 5.42 -7.17 -4.61
CA THR A 241 4.92 -5.80 -4.82
C THR A 241 3.98 -5.29 -3.74
N GLU A 242 3.56 -6.17 -2.83
CA GLU A 242 2.94 -5.84 -1.56
C GLU A 242 3.27 -6.91 -0.54
N PHE A 243 3.72 -6.51 0.65
CA PHE A 243 3.83 -7.40 1.79
C PHE A 243 3.47 -6.67 3.09
N GLY A 244 2.97 -7.45 4.05
CA GLY A 244 2.57 -6.95 5.34
C GLY A 244 1.98 -8.03 6.25
N PRO A 245 1.36 -7.63 7.37
CA PRO A 245 0.70 -8.56 8.29
C PRO A 245 -0.45 -9.30 7.60
N ARG A 246 -1.02 -10.29 8.28
CA ARG A 246 -2.12 -11.12 7.78
C ARG A 246 -3.28 -10.28 7.25
N GLY A 247 -3.74 -10.59 6.04
CA GLY A 247 -4.92 -9.97 5.44
C GLY A 247 -6.22 -10.39 6.12
N THR A 248 -7.17 -9.47 6.23
CA THR A 248 -8.49 -9.75 6.83
C THR A 248 -9.21 -10.88 6.12
N TRP A 249 -9.02 -11.02 4.82
CA TRP A 249 -9.57 -12.11 3.99
C TRP A 249 -9.00 -13.49 4.28
N ASN A 250 -7.85 -13.57 4.97
CA ASN A 250 -7.20 -14.84 5.38
C ASN A 250 -7.40 -15.14 6.87
N MET A 251 -8.37 -14.50 7.51
CA MET A 251 -8.69 -14.74 8.90
C MET A 251 -9.79 -15.78 9.06
N SER A 252 -9.77 -16.48 10.20
CA SER A 252 -10.77 -17.45 10.62
C SER A 252 -10.94 -17.41 12.14
N ALA A 253 -11.87 -18.17 12.68
CA ALA A 253 -12.02 -18.33 14.13
C ALA A 253 -10.81 -19.00 14.82
N SER A 254 -9.96 -19.72 14.05
CA SER A 254 -8.75 -20.40 14.52
C SER A 254 -7.45 -19.74 14.10
N SER A 255 -7.49 -18.64 13.33
CA SER A 255 -6.27 -17.89 12.97
C SER A 255 -5.78 -17.03 14.12
N ASP A 256 -4.56 -16.49 13.99
CA ASP A 256 -4.00 -15.48 14.87
C ASP A 256 -3.47 -14.31 14.01
N PRO A 257 -4.06 -13.11 14.08
CA PRO A 257 -5.31 -12.76 14.80
C PRO A 257 -6.53 -13.49 14.25
N LYS A 258 -7.61 -13.55 15.00
CA LYS A 258 -8.81 -14.36 14.68
C LYS A 258 -10.06 -13.53 14.42
N ILE A 259 -11.06 -14.19 13.82
CA ILE A 259 -12.43 -13.68 13.76
C ILE A 259 -13.12 -13.98 15.08
N LEU A 260 -13.69 -12.97 15.74
CA LEU A 260 -14.44 -13.10 16.98
C LEU A 260 -15.83 -13.72 16.73
N PRO A 261 -16.52 -14.24 17.77
CA PRO A 261 -17.78 -14.98 17.60
C PRO A 261 -18.92 -14.25 16.89
N TRP A 262 -18.91 -12.90 16.87
CA TRP A 262 -19.88 -12.09 16.14
C TRP A 262 -19.34 -11.55 14.82
N GLY A 263 -18.09 -11.85 14.51
CA GLY A 263 -17.39 -11.31 13.35
C GLY A 263 -17.67 -12.06 12.06
N THR A 264 -17.34 -11.44 10.95
CA THR A 264 -17.35 -12.02 9.61
C THR A 264 -16.07 -11.68 8.87
N SER A 265 -15.66 -12.50 7.92
CA SER A 265 -14.45 -12.26 7.09
C SER A 265 -14.49 -10.95 6.28
N ASN A 266 -15.69 -10.39 6.07
CA ASN A 266 -15.90 -9.17 5.26
C ASN A 266 -16.35 -7.97 6.10
N GLY A 267 -16.30 -8.04 7.42
CA GLY A 267 -16.83 -6.98 8.27
C GLY A 267 -16.34 -7.09 9.71
N GLY A 268 -17.14 -6.66 10.65
CA GLY A 268 -16.78 -6.49 12.04
C GLY A 268 -16.28 -7.71 12.80
N GLY A 269 -15.80 -7.49 14.01
CA GLY A 269 -15.34 -8.56 14.94
C GLY A 269 -14.01 -9.18 14.53
N LEU A 270 -13.15 -8.46 13.82
CA LEU A 270 -11.80 -8.91 13.50
C LEU A 270 -10.82 -8.46 14.59
N GLU A 271 -10.19 -9.40 15.29
CA GLU A 271 -9.08 -9.08 16.17
C GLU A 271 -7.94 -8.44 15.39
N GLU A 272 -7.27 -7.44 15.95
CA GLU A 272 -6.20 -6.71 15.29
C GLU A 272 -4.92 -6.75 16.13
N MET A 273 -3.80 -7.02 15.49
CA MET A 273 -2.47 -6.92 16.09
C MET A 273 -2.18 -5.47 16.49
N THR A 274 -1.42 -5.26 17.56
CA THR A 274 -0.85 -3.94 17.86
C THR A 274 0.10 -3.51 16.73
N SER A 275 0.37 -2.21 16.63
CA SER A 275 1.37 -1.73 15.67
C SER A 275 2.76 -2.30 15.94
N THR A 276 3.08 -2.66 17.19
CA THR A 276 4.33 -3.32 17.58
C THR A 276 4.40 -4.75 17.03
N GLU A 277 3.33 -5.56 17.22
CA GLU A 277 3.27 -6.91 16.64
C GLU A 277 3.35 -6.87 15.10
N LYS A 278 2.68 -5.89 14.47
CA LYS A 278 2.77 -5.69 13.01
C LYS A 278 4.19 -5.34 12.56
N ALA A 279 4.89 -4.49 13.31
CA ALA A 279 6.27 -4.10 13.03
C ALA A 279 7.20 -5.32 13.02
N GLU A 280 7.07 -6.20 14.00
CA GLU A 280 7.85 -7.45 14.09
C GLU A 280 7.56 -8.39 12.91
N ILE A 281 6.30 -8.44 12.42
CA ILE A 281 5.94 -9.21 11.21
C ILE A 281 6.61 -8.63 9.96
N TYR A 282 6.67 -7.30 9.78
CA TYR A 282 7.35 -6.69 8.63
C TYR A 282 8.84 -7.06 8.61
N ARG A 283 9.53 -6.96 9.75
CA ARG A 283 10.93 -7.39 9.89
C ARG A 283 11.08 -8.87 9.54
N LYS A 284 10.27 -9.72 10.17
CA LYS A 284 10.32 -11.16 9.96
C LYS A 284 10.19 -11.54 8.49
N ILE A 285 9.19 -10.97 7.79
CA ILE A 285 9.00 -11.20 6.36
C ILE A 285 10.24 -10.78 5.57
N PHE A 286 10.80 -9.61 5.85
CA PHE A 286 11.95 -9.13 5.10
C PHE A 286 13.18 -9.99 5.32
N ASP A 287 13.50 -10.30 6.58
CA ASP A 287 14.73 -11.02 6.96
C ASP A 287 14.66 -12.51 6.61
N GLU A 288 13.49 -13.15 6.75
CA GLU A 288 13.35 -14.61 6.58
C GLU A 288 12.87 -14.99 5.15
N ASP A 289 11.96 -14.19 4.55
CA ASP A 289 11.23 -14.60 3.35
C ASP A 289 11.62 -13.81 2.09
N ILE A 290 12.13 -12.57 2.21
CA ILE A 290 12.44 -11.71 1.07
C ILE A 290 13.94 -11.69 0.78
N LYS A 291 14.73 -11.16 1.70
CA LYS A 291 16.17 -10.93 1.49
C LYS A 291 16.97 -12.19 1.16
N PRO A 292 16.74 -13.35 1.81
CA PRO A 292 17.44 -14.57 1.46
C PRO A 292 17.18 -15.09 0.05
N ASN A 293 16.04 -14.72 -0.54
CA ASN A 293 15.64 -15.13 -1.89
C ASN A 293 16.21 -14.24 -3.01
N GLU A 294 17.03 -13.22 -2.70
CA GLU A 294 17.83 -12.49 -3.70
C GLU A 294 18.68 -13.44 -4.54
N SER A 295 19.26 -14.46 -3.90
CA SER A 295 20.02 -15.53 -4.57
C SER A 295 19.17 -16.42 -5.51
N LYS A 296 17.84 -16.32 -5.44
CA LYS A 296 16.88 -17.03 -6.30
C LYS A 296 16.14 -16.10 -7.26
N GLY A 297 16.68 -14.91 -7.52
CA GLY A 297 16.13 -13.96 -8.47
C GLY A 297 15.03 -13.06 -7.93
N CYS A 298 14.86 -12.96 -6.60
CA CYS A 298 14.06 -11.92 -5.97
C CYS A 298 14.80 -10.58 -6.06
N ILE A 299 14.30 -9.64 -6.86
CA ILE A 299 14.94 -8.35 -7.09
C ILE A 299 14.50 -7.25 -6.15
N GLY A 300 13.67 -7.58 -5.16
CA GLY A 300 13.23 -6.67 -4.12
C GLY A 300 11.76 -6.78 -3.74
N SER A 301 11.30 -5.81 -2.96
CA SER A 301 9.94 -5.83 -2.42
C SER A 301 9.42 -4.44 -2.10
N PHE A 302 8.08 -4.36 -1.88
CA PHE A 302 7.38 -3.13 -1.52
C PHE A 302 6.56 -3.36 -0.25
N ILE A 303 6.90 -2.66 0.83
CA ILE A 303 6.10 -2.68 2.07
C ILE A 303 4.73 -2.03 1.83
N PHE A 304 3.66 -2.64 2.32
CA PHE A 304 2.29 -2.17 2.14
C PHE A 304 1.65 -1.80 3.50
N VAL A 305 1.09 -0.58 3.66
CA VAL A 305 0.99 0.54 2.73
C VAL A 305 1.76 1.75 3.28
N TRP A 306 2.58 2.36 2.45
CA TRP A 306 3.33 3.56 2.82
C TRP A 306 2.44 4.79 2.81
N GLY A 307 2.09 5.24 4.01
CA GLY A 307 1.15 6.30 4.26
C GLY A 307 0.09 5.87 5.28
N TYR A 308 -0.95 6.68 5.44
CA TYR A 308 -2.15 6.25 6.13
C TYR A 308 -3.05 5.46 5.18
N GLN A 309 -3.74 4.47 5.71
CA GLN A 309 -4.64 3.66 4.91
C GLN A 309 -5.96 4.42 4.66
N THR A 310 -6.41 4.46 3.40
CA THR A 310 -7.62 5.18 2.99
C THR A 310 -8.76 4.27 2.54
N HIS A 311 -8.55 2.97 2.44
CA HIS A 311 -9.57 2.02 2.03
C HIS A 311 -9.24 0.61 2.52
N GLY A 312 -10.24 -0.25 2.58
CA GLY A 312 -10.18 -1.60 3.10
C GLY A 312 -11.25 -1.84 4.16
N ALA A 313 -11.43 -3.10 4.55
CA ALA A 313 -12.49 -3.51 5.48
C ALA A 313 -12.28 -2.99 6.91
N VAL A 314 -11.04 -2.77 7.31
CA VAL A 314 -10.65 -2.30 8.65
C VAL A 314 -9.54 -1.26 8.51
N LEU A 315 -9.71 -0.11 9.15
CA LEU A 315 -8.78 1.00 9.15
C LEU A 315 -8.22 1.19 10.58
N PRO A 316 -6.93 1.44 10.76
CA PRO A 316 -5.82 1.55 9.79
C PRO A 316 -4.95 0.27 9.70
N TRP A 317 -5.50 -0.88 9.32
CA TRP A 317 -4.88 -2.20 9.37
C TRP A 317 -3.45 -2.28 8.83
N TYR A 318 -3.19 -1.68 7.66
CA TYR A 318 -1.90 -1.70 6.96
C TYR A 318 -1.14 -0.38 6.97
N GLY A 319 -1.76 0.71 7.44
CA GLY A 319 -1.14 2.03 7.41
C GLY A 319 0.16 2.06 8.23
N LEU A 320 1.21 2.61 7.64
CA LEU A 320 2.50 2.81 8.30
C LEU A 320 2.64 4.21 8.92
N PHE A 321 1.67 5.08 8.67
CA PHE A 321 1.57 6.44 9.19
C PHE A 321 0.16 6.70 9.72
N ASP A 322 0.05 7.54 10.73
CA ASP A 322 -1.22 8.16 11.08
C ASP A 322 -1.56 9.35 10.14
N LYS A 323 -2.76 9.92 10.29
CA LYS A 323 -3.17 11.10 9.49
C LYS A 323 -2.30 12.34 9.71
N LYS A 324 -1.62 12.45 10.84
CA LYS A 324 -0.72 13.57 11.18
C LYS A 324 0.68 13.41 10.60
N GLY A 325 0.98 12.23 10.05
CA GLY A 325 2.30 11.88 9.51
C GLY A 325 3.25 11.28 10.54
N ASN A 326 2.78 10.92 11.73
CA ASN A 326 3.58 10.18 12.70
C ASN A 326 3.75 8.73 12.20
N THR A 327 4.94 8.16 12.36
CA THR A 327 5.25 6.81 11.88
C THR A 327 4.98 5.75 12.93
N PHE A 328 4.39 4.62 12.52
CA PHE A 328 4.32 3.40 13.32
C PHE A 328 5.66 2.64 13.29
N GLY A 329 5.88 1.76 14.26
CA GLY A 329 7.09 0.96 14.39
C GLY A 329 7.46 0.13 13.15
N GLY A 330 6.52 -0.18 12.26
CA GLY A 330 6.79 -0.84 10.98
C GLY A 330 7.74 -0.06 10.07
N VAL A 331 7.71 1.29 10.13
CA VAL A 331 8.66 2.14 9.41
C VAL A 331 10.08 1.99 9.98
N ASP A 332 10.19 1.90 11.30
CA ASP A 332 11.49 1.73 11.96
C ASP A 332 12.11 0.38 11.62
N GLU A 333 11.33 -0.69 11.72
CA GLU A 333 11.78 -2.04 11.42
C GLU A 333 12.26 -2.17 9.96
N ILE A 334 11.50 -1.66 9.01
CA ILE A 334 11.90 -1.74 7.61
C ILE A 334 13.09 -0.82 7.29
N SER A 335 13.19 0.34 7.95
CA SER A 335 14.35 1.23 7.82
C SER A 335 15.64 0.55 8.27
N GLU A 336 15.60 -0.17 9.39
CA GLU A 336 16.74 -0.97 9.85
C GLU A 336 17.10 -2.10 8.86
N CYS A 337 16.09 -2.77 8.29
CA CYS A 337 16.30 -3.78 7.26
C CYS A 337 16.97 -3.22 5.99
N TRP A 338 16.54 -2.04 5.53
CA TRP A 338 17.05 -1.42 4.30
C TRP A 338 18.44 -0.80 4.48
N THR A 339 18.70 -0.21 5.64
CA THR A 339 19.95 0.54 5.90
C THR A 339 21.01 -0.26 6.64
N GLY A 340 20.62 -1.33 7.32
CA GLY A 340 21.50 -2.07 8.26
C GLY A 340 21.86 -1.27 9.52
N LYS A 341 21.18 -0.15 9.79
CA LYS A 341 21.47 0.74 10.93
C LYS A 341 20.28 0.76 11.89
N LYS A 342 20.57 0.79 13.18
CA LYS A 342 19.55 0.97 14.21
C LYS A 342 18.93 2.37 14.13
N VAL A 343 17.61 2.44 14.29
CA VAL A 343 16.86 3.70 14.41
C VAL A 343 17.18 4.32 15.78
N GLU A 344 17.55 5.60 15.80
CA GLU A 344 17.93 6.30 17.04
C GLU A 344 16.72 6.53 17.96
N ASN A 345 15.58 6.91 17.38
CA ASN A 345 14.35 7.23 18.09
C ASN A 345 13.22 6.29 17.63
N PRO A 346 13.17 5.06 18.15
CA PRO A 346 12.13 4.12 17.75
C PRO A 346 10.76 4.49 18.32
N ALA A 347 9.72 4.03 17.64
CA ALA A 347 8.33 4.29 18.02
C ALA A 347 7.98 3.74 19.40
N PRO A 348 7.02 4.35 20.11
CA PRO A 348 6.44 3.76 21.31
C PRO A 348 5.97 2.34 21.07
N ARG A 349 5.96 1.52 22.12
CA ARG A 349 5.59 0.11 22.02
C ARG A 349 4.37 -0.20 22.88
N ILE A 350 3.42 -0.91 22.29
CA ILE A 350 2.38 -1.68 22.97
C ILE A 350 2.69 -3.13 22.63
N GLU A 351 3.44 -3.80 23.48
CA GLU A 351 4.16 -5.05 23.18
C GLU A 351 3.29 -6.12 22.49
N ASN A 352 2.05 -6.27 22.92
CA ASN A 352 1.09 -7.16 22.27
C ASN A 352 -0.34 -6.80 22.70
N ARG A 353 -1.32 -7.45 22.09
CA ARG A 353 -2.75 -7.26 22.31
C ARG A 353 -3.22 -7.42 23.76
N THR A 354 -2.47 -8.16 24.61
CA THR A 354 -2.83 -8.33 26.03
C THR A 354 -2.51 -7.10 26.88
N LYS A 355 -1.75 -6.14 26.34
CA LYS A 355 -1.40 -4.86 26.97
C LYS A 355 -2.50 -3.82 26.90
N MET A 356 -3.59 -4.11 26.22
CA MET A 356 -4.81 -3.30 26.21
C MET A 356 -5.98 -4.13 26.72
N VAL A 357 -6.76 -3.60 27.63
CA VAL A 357 -7.93 -4.27 28.21
C VAL A 357 -9.16 -3.36 28.17
N LEU A 358 -10.33 -3.97 27.96
CA LEU A 358 -11.65 -3.35 28.06
C LEU A 358 -12.51 -4.18 29.01
N ASN A 359 -13.00 -3.58 30.11
CA ASN A 359 -13.73 -4.25 31.18
C ASN A 359 -12.99 -5.52 31.70
N GLY A 360 -11.64 -5.42 31.83
CA GLY A 360 -10.79 -6.50 32.30
C GLY A 360 -10.53 -7.63 31.28
N LYS A 361 -10.96 -7.47 30.02
CA LYS A 361 -10.77 -8.45 28.94
C LYS A 361 -9.87 -7.92 27.85
N THR A 362 -9.11 -8.80 27.23
CA THR A 362 -8.28 -8.52 26.04
C THR A 362 -9.10 -8.68 24.75
N SER A 363 -8.54 -8.24 23.62
CA SER A 363 -9.23 -8.26 22.32
C SER A 363 -9.71 -9.67 21.92
N GLY A 364 -8.89 -10.69 22.16
CA GLY A 364 -9.19 -12.09 21.79
C GLY A 364 -10.28 -12.76 22.63
N GLU A 365 -10.73 -12.16 23.75
CA GLU A 365 -11.75 -12.74 24.63
C GLU A 365 -13.20 -12.40 24.23
N GLY A 366 -13.37 -11.62 23.16
CA GLY A 366 -14.69 -11.30 22.65
C GLY A 366 -15.50 -10.40 23.59
N VAL A 367 -15.10 -9.13 23.69
CA VAL A 367 -15.73 -8.17 24.58
C VAL A 367 -17.16 -7.83 24.13
N VAL A 368 -18.09 -7.86 25.09
CA VAL A 368 -19.49 -7.46 24.91
C VAL A 368 -19.86 -6.43 25.96
N VAL A 369 -20.54 -5.37 25.54
CA VAL A 369 -21.06 -4.32 26.43
C VAL A 369 -22.56 -4.15 26.22
N THR A 370 -23.27 -3.67 27.25
CA THR A 370 -24.67 -3.31 27.12
C THR A 370 -24.81 -1.94 26.47
N VAL A 371 -25.68 -1.80 25.46
CA VAL A 371 -25.94 -0.52 24.80
C VAL A 371 -26.24 0.60 25.78
N GLY A 372 -25.61 1.75 25.62
CA GLY A 372 -25.80 2.92 26.47
C GLY A 372 -25.33 2.79 27.92
N SER A 373 -24.76 1.65 28.32
CA SER A 373 -24.21 1.46 29.68
C SER A 373 -23.07 2.44 29.96
N THR A 374 -23.01 2.94 31.21
CA THR A 374 -21.94 3.80 31.70
C THR A 374 -20.95 2.99 32.54
N GLY A 375 -19.78 3.59 32.83
CA GLY A 375 -18.76 2.96 33.67
C GLY A 375 -17.98 1.82 33.03
N ASN A 376 -18.04 1.67 31.70
CA ASN A 376 -17.11 0.79 31.01
C ASN A 376 -15.70 1.37 31.15
N THR A 377 -14.71 0.51 31.38
CA THR A 377 -13.32 0.93 31.58
C THR A 377 -12.40 0.34 30.52
N ALA A 378 -11.39 1.09 30.12
CA ALA A 378 -10.30 0.56 29.32
C ALA A 378 -8.97 1.13 29.78
N SER A 379 -7.90 0.36 29.57
CA SER A 379 -6.53 0.81 29.86
C SER A 379 -5.53 0.20 28.89
N VAL A 380 -4.39 0.85 28.76
CA VAL A 380 -3.26 0.40 27.94
C VAL A 380 -1.94 0.54 28.70
N GLU A 381 -1.06 -0.44 28.52
CA GLU A 381 0.33 -0.37 28.92
C GLU A 381 1.18 -0.12 27.68
N ALA A 382 1.89 1.00 27.67
CA ALA A 382 2.82 1.38 26.60
C ALA A 382 4.17 1.79 27.18
N THR A 383 5.21 1.62 26.41
CA THR A 383 6.58 2.02 26.78
C THR A 383 7.14 3.01 25.76
N SER A 384 7.95 3.96 26.24
CA SER A 384 8.72 4.89 25.43
C SER A 384 10.18 4.41 25.37
N PRO A 385 10.64 3.90 24.22
CA PRO A 385 12.07 3.49 24.09
C PRO A 385 13.04 4.67 24.20
N THR A 386 12.59 5.87 23.87
CA THR A 386 13.38 7.11 23.94
C THR A 386 13.39 7.74 25.34
N GLY A 387 12.43 7.35 26.20
CA GLY A 387 12.18 7.98 27.48
C GLY A 387 11.36 9.28 27.41
N GLU A 388 10.97 9.70 26.19
CA GLU A 388 10.10 10.87 26.01
C GLU A 388 8.71 10.63 26.60
N PRO A 389 8.01 11.68 27.09
CA PRO A 389 6.64 11.59 27.55
C PRO A 389 5.69 11.16 26.43
N LEU A 390 4.78 10.25 26.73
CA LEU A 390 3.78 9.76 25.78
C LEU A 390 2.45 10.49 25.98
N THR A 391 1.80 10.84 24.88
CA THR A 391 0.43 11.31 24.83
C THR A 391 -0.50 10.18 24.37
N TYR A 392 -1.76 10.24 24.84
CA TYR A 392 -2.76 9.20 24.55
C TYR A 392 -3.94 9.84 23.85
N HIS A 393 -4.53 9.11 22.90
CA HIS A 393 -5.76 9.51 22.26
C HIS A 393 -6.62 8.27 22.00
N TRP A 394 -7.76 8.19 22.70
CA TRP A 394 -8.72 7.11 22.56
C TRP A 394 -9.89 7.55 21.69
N LEU A 395 -10.37 6.62 20.85
CA LEU A 395 -11.58 6.83 20.07
C LEU A 395 -12.38 5.54 19.91
N ILE A 396 -13.70 5.69 19.74
CA ILE A 396 -14.62 4.60 19.43
C ILE A 396 -15.30 4.94 18.10
N TYR A 397 -15.31 4.02 17.17
CA TYR A 397 -16.15 4.13 15.97
C TYR A 397 -16.85 2.80 15.66
N LYS A 398 -17.95 2.87 14.89
CA LYS A 398 -18.71 1.72 14.46
C LYS A 398 -17.95 0.96 13.38
N GLU A 399 -17.89 -0.35 13.45
CA GLU A 399 -17.24 -1.15 12.43
C GLU A 399 -17.92 -1.01 11.08
N GLY A 400 -17.13 -0.86 10.02
CA GLY A 400 -17.59 -0.62 8.66
C GLY A 400 -17.75 0.85 8.28
N ASP A 401 -17.71 1.78 9.24
CA ASP A 401 -17.72 3.21 8.94
C ASP A 401 -16.35 3.67 8.42
N ALA A 402 -16.39 4.53 7.41
CA ALA A 402 -15.21 5.23 6.89
C ALA A 402 -15.62 6.67 6.53
N MET A 403 -14.65 7.59 6.54
CA MET A 403 -14.86 8.93 6.02
C MET A 403 -15.07 8.89 4.49
N GLU A 404 -15.61 9.97 3.89
CA GLU A 404 -15.82 10.07 2.43
C GLU A 404 -14.53 9.84 1.63
N ASP A 405 -13.37 10.23 2.19
CA ASP A 405 -12.04 9.98 1.61
C ASP A 405 -11.53 8.55 1.87
N GLY A 406 -12.36 7.68 2.46
CA GLY A 406 -12.01 6.31 2.81
C GLY A 406 -11.14 6.17 4.06
N SER A 407 -10.81 7.26 4.76
CA SER A 407 -9.96 7.21 5.95
C SER A 407 -10.74 6.83 7.21
N MET A 408 -10.00 6.52 8.29
CA MET A 408 -10.54 6.23 9.61
C MET A 408 -11.32 7.44 10.16
N PRO A 409 -12.54 7.25 10.72
CA PRO A 409 -13.30 8.31 11.40
C PRO A 409 -12.58 8.87 12.62
N ASP A 410 -12.94 10.10 13.02
CA ASP A 410 -12.40 10.72 14.24
C ASP A 410 -12.98 10.13 15.54
N GLY A 411 -14.01 9.30 15.43
CA GLY A 411 -14.70 8.66 16.52
C GLY A 411 -16.04 9.28 16.85
N ILE A 412 -16.82 8.57 17.68
CA ILE A 412 -18.13 9.00 18.15
C ILE A 412 -17.93 9.93 19.35
N GLU A 413 -18.31 11.21 19.20
CA GLU A 413 -18.16 12.20 20.24
C GLU A 413 -19.00 11.89 21.50
N GLY A 414 -18.49 12.33 22.66
CA GLY A 414 -19.20 12.26 23.94
C GLY A 414 -19.32 10.89 24.57
N LEU A 415 -18.64 9.87 24.02
CA LEU A 415 -18.60 8.54 24.63
C LEU A 415 -17.48 8.41 25.68
N ILE A 416 -16.35 9.07 25.50
CA ILE A 416 -15.16 8.98 26.36
C ILE A 416 -15.02 10.27 27.16
N ASP A 417 -14.90 10.16 28.48
CA ASP A 417 -14.82 11.32 29.36
C ASP A 417 -13.54 12.14 29.18
N ASP A 418 -12.40 11.49 29.21
CA ASP A 418 -11.07 12.08 28.93
C ASP A 418 -10.21 11.12 28.10
N PRO A 419 -10.13 11.34 26.79
CA PRO A 419 -9.40 10.44 25.88
C PRO A 419 -7.86 10.56 25.98
N SER A 420 -7.33 11.43 26.87
CA SER A 420 -5.89 11.68 27.00
C SER A 420 -5.19 10.84 28.07
N LYS A 421 -5.91 10.00 28.79
CA LYS A 421 -5.38 9.19 29.89
C LYS A 421 -4.93 7.79 29.46
N THR A 422 -4.05 7.19 30.26
CA THR A 422 -3.66 5.76 30.11
C THR A 422 -4.80 4.79 30.42
N SER A 423 -5.76 5.25 31.24
CA SER A 423 -6.98 4.53 31.59
C SER A 423 -8.17 5.46 31.46
N ILE A 424 -9.22 4.99 30.83
CA ILE A 424 -10.44 5.76 30.55
C ILE A 424 -11.67 5.09 31.12
N THR A 425 -12.71 5.91 31.32
CA THR A 425 -14.09 5.47 31.44
C THR A 425 -14.87 5.94 30.22
N PHE A 426 -15.83 5.14 29.78
CA PHE A 426 -16.64 5.50 28.64
C PHE A 426 -18.07 4.97 28.74
N LYS A 427 -18.97 5.64 28.02
CA LYS A 427 -20.33 5.21 27.78
C LYS A 427 -20.38 4.34 26.51
N ALA A 428 -21.00 3.18 26.61
CA ALA A 428 -21.22 2.34 25.45
C ALA A 428 -22.10 3.05 24.41
N PRO A 429 -21.90 2.81 23.11
CA PRO A 429 -22.79 3.31 22.07
C PRO A 429 -24.26 2.93 22.33
N SER A 430 -25.20 3.80 21.93
CA SER A 430 -26.64 3.57 22.11
C SER A 430 -27.25 2.63 21.06
N GLU A 431 -26.55 2.40 19.96
CA GLU A 431 -26.96 1.47 18.91
C GLU A 431 -26.30 0.12 19.07
N LYS A 432 -27.04 -0.94 18.74
CA LYS A 432 -26.49 -2.30 18.63
C LYS A 432 -25.53 -2.42 17.45
N GLY A 433 -24.46 -3.18 17.61
CA GLY A 433 -23.53 -3.47 16.50
C GLY A 433 -22.11 -3.71 16.97
N GLY A 434 -21.23 -3.97 16.01
CA GLY A 434 -19.80 -4.05 16.22
C GLY A 434 -19.17 -2.65 16.26
N TYR A 435 -18.24 -2.47 17.17
CA TYR A 435 -17.49 -1.24 17.36
C TYR A 435 -16.02 -1.56 17.60
N ARG A 436 -15.16 -0.56 17.40
CA ARG A 436 -13.74 -0.64 17.70
C ARG A 436 -13.36 0.47 18.68
N LEU A 437 -12.70 0.09 19.76
CA LEU A 437 -12.01 1.01 20.65
C LEU A 437 -10.54 1.02 20.27
N TYR A 438 -10.04 2.16 19.82
CA TYR A 438 -8.63 2.38 19.50
C TYR A 438 -7.95 3.26 20.55
N VAL A 439 -6.66 3.04 20.75
CA VAL A 439 -5.77 3.96 21.45
C VAL A 439 -4.54 4.22 20.59
N PHE A 440 -4.28 5.51 20.34
CA PHE A 440 -3.04 6.02 19.78
C PHE A 440 -2.17 6.50 20.92
N VAL A 441 -0.92 6.04 20.94
CA VAL A 441 0.08 6.42 21.95
C VAL A 441 1.23 7.07 21.21
N THR A 442 1.39 8.40 21.36
CA THR A 442 2.27 9.21 20.52
C THR A 442 3.45 9.75 21.31
N ASP A 443 4.65 9.62 20.77
CA ASP A 443 5.83 10.41 21.07
C ASP A 443 5.81 11.64 20.15
N GLU A 444 5.31 12.76 20.68
CA GLU A 444 5.15 14.01 19.92
C GLU A 444 6.50 14.65 19.55
N VAL A 445 7.59 14.35 20.30
CA VAL A 445 8.92 14.90 20.07
C VAL A 445 9.52 14.29 18.82
N ASN A 446 9.38 12.97 18.66
CA ASN A 446 9.99 12.22 17.57
C ASN A 446 9.01 11.90 16.44
N HIS A 447 7.76 12.36 16.52
CA HIS A 447 6.70 12.09 15.54
C HIS A 447 6.48 10.58 15.31
N LYS A 448 6.40 9.83 16.41
CA LYS A 448 6.24 8.39 16.43
C LYS A 448 4.96 8.00 17.15
N VAL A 449 4.32 6.92 16.71
CA VAL A 449 3.05 6.49 17.27
C VAL A 449 2.96 4.96 17.39
N ALA A 450 2.32 4.50 18.47
CA ALA A 450 1.86 3.11 18.60
C ALA A 450 0.34 3.05 18.62
N LEU A 451 -0.22 1.93 18.21
CA LEU A 451 -1.65 1.69 18.09
C LEU A 451 -2.02 0.33 18.66
N ALA A 452 -3.12 0.30 19.41
CA ALA A 452 -3.83 -0.92 19.78
C ALA A 452 -5.34 -0.77 19.63
N CYS A 453 -6.02 -1.90 19.43
CA CYS A 453 -7.45 -1.94 19.20
C CYS A 453 -8.11 -3.11 19.94
N ILE A 454 -9.29 -2.86 20.51
CA ILE A 454 -10.21 -3.92 20.96
C ILE A 454 -11.53 -3.78 20.20
N PRO A 455 -11.86 -4.72 19.30
CA PRO A 455 -13.21 -4.81 18.75
C PRO A 455 -14.17 -5.32 19.81
N PHE A 456 -15.37 -4.72 19.91
CA PHE A 456 -16.39 -5.11 20.89
C PHE A 456 -17.80 -5.06 20.30
N LEU A 457 -18.69 -5.87 20.85
CA LEU A 457 -20.10 -5.91 20.48
C LEU A 457 -20.94 -5.15 21.50
N ALA A 458 -21.69 -4.14 21.04
CA ALA A 458 -22.75 -3.50 21.83
C ALA A 458 -24.08 -4.22 21.59
N LYS A 459 -24.69 -4.77 22.64
CA LYS A 459 -26.00 -5.45 22.58
C LYS A 459 -26.85 -5.14 23.83
N GLU A 460 -28.15 -5.51 23.80
CA GLU A 460 -29.06 -5.44 24.94
C GLU A 460 -28.59 -6.28 26.10
#